data_35b6fe04f2f20023e03b11da2e32dc98
#
_entry.id   35b6fe04f2f20023e03b11da2e32dc98
#
_cell.length_a   1.000
_cell.length_b   1.000
_cell.length_c   1.000
_cell.angle_alpha   90.00
_cell.angle_beta   90.00
_cell.angle_gamma   90.00
#
_symmetry.space_group_name_H-M   'P 1'
#
loop_
_entity.id
_entity.type
_entity.pdbx_description
1 polymer ?
#
loop_
_entity_poly.entity_id
_entity_poly.type
_entity_poly.pdbx_seq_one_letter_code
_entity_poly.pdbx_strand_id
1 'polypeptide(L)'
;SHYENLPFEIPKNWIWTKFEDVFEITMGQSPSGTDINHTDGLEFHQGKSFFGSSTLRHSQIFTDKPTKIAPANSLIMCVRAPVGDVNIIDREICIGRGLCALNPLGGISTNFMFFWVKYFKDTFEAKATGSTFTAISGEIIRNQSIPLPPLKEQQRILNQIQHIYGILDGIVAEL
;
A
#
# COMPACT_ATOMS: atom_id res chain seq x y z
N SER A 1 -23.52 10.48 14.14
CA SER A 1 -22.10 10.10 14.36
C SER A 1 -21.62 9.37 13.12
N HIS A 2 -20.51 9.78 12.50
CA HIS A 2 -19.97 9.16 11.29
C HIS A 2 -19.29 7.79 11.53
N TYR A 3 -19.40 7.24 12.73
CA TYR A 3 -18.69 6.05 13.20
C TYR A 3 -19.65 4.97 13.75
N GLU A 4 -20.88 4.91 13.24
CA GLU A 4 -21.80 3.81 13.55
C GLU A 4 -21.38 2.56 12.74
N ASN A 5 -20.90 1.52 13.38
CA ASN A 5 -20.36 0.25 12.87
C ASN A 5 -18.85 0.19 12.70
N LEU A 6 -18.11 0.63 13.71
CA LEU A 6 -16.67 0.35 13.78
C LEU A 6 -16.43 -1.14 14.05
N PRO A 7 -15.41 -1.76 13.42
CA PRO A 7 -15.23 -3.21 13.46
C PRO A 7 -14.80 -3.75 14.85
N PHE A 8 -14.25 -2.88 15.71
CA PHE A 8 -13.80 -3.24 17.07
C PHE A 8 -13.56 -1.99 17.93
N GLU A 9 -13.46 -2.18 19.24
CA GLU A 9 -13.08 -1.13 20.17
C GLU A 9 -11.59 -0.84 20.12
N ILE A 10 -11.21 0.44 20.26
CA ILE A 10 -9.81 0.89 20.28
C ILE A 10 -9.47 1.53 21.64
N PRO A 11 -8.17 1.59 22.04
CA PRO A 11 -7.75 2.31 23.23
C PRO A 11 -8.20 3.78 23.21
N LYS A 12 -8.45 4.36 24.38
CA LYS A 12 -9.01 5.73 24.51
C LYS A 12 -8.14 6.83 23.88
N ASN A 13 -6.86 6.60 23.72
CA ASN A 13 -5.89 7.53 23.13
C ASN A 13 -5.68 7.30 21.62
N TRP A 14 -6.38 6.34 21.01
CA TRP A 14 -6.41 6.13 19.58
C TRP A 14 -7.62 6.85 18.97
N ILE A 15 -7.55 7.13 17.67
CA ILE A 15 -8.65 7.73 16.91
C ILE A 15 -8.99 6.87 15.71
N TRP A 16 -10.28 6.81 15.37
CA TRP A 16 -10.71 6.33 14.07
C TRP A 16 -10.61 7.47 13.06
N THR A 17 -10.05 7.19 11.89
CA THR A 17 -9.94 8.11 10.76
C THR A 17 -10.10 7.34 9.45
N LYS A 18 -9.94 7.99 8.32
CA LYS A 18 -10.00 7.37 6.99
C LYS A 18 -8.65 7.36 6.31
N PHE A 19 -8.49 6.50 5.29
CA PHE A 19 -7.28 6.49 4.47
C PHE A 19 -7.01 7.85 3.83
N GLU A 20 -8.04 8.57 3.36
CA GLU A 20 -7.89 9.90 2.77
C GLU A 20 -7.31 10.95 3.72
N ASP A 21 -7.43 10.76 5.04
CA ASP A 21 -6.92 11.68 6.05
C ASP A 21 -5.44 11.40 6.40
N VAL A 22 -4.95 10.19 6.14
CA VAL A 22 -3.62 9.72 6.55
C VAL A 22 -2.70 9.39 5.38
N PHE A 23 -3.24 9.35 4.15
CA PHE A 23 -2.48 9.12 2.93
C PHE A 23 -2.79 10.17 1.86
N GLU A 24 -1.77 10.59 1.17
CA GLU A 24 -1.93 11.07 -0.20
C GLU A 24 -2.10 9.87 -1.11
N ILE A 25 -3.26 9.76 -1.78
CA ILE A 25 -3.66 8.58 -2.57
C ILE A 25 -3.58 8.91 -4.05
N THR A 26 -2.71 8.22 -4.78
CA THR A 26 -2.56 8.35 -6.23
C THR A 26 -2.99 7.06 -6.92
N MET A 27 -4.11 7.09 -7.64
CA MET A 27 -4.53 5.99 -8.50
C MET A 27 -3.68 5.96 -9.75
N GLY A 28 -3.13 4.79 -10.09
CA GLY A 28 -2.25 4.63 -11.23
C GLY A 28 -2.97 4.76 -12.58
N GLN A 29 -2.21 5.21 -13.57
CA GLN A 29 -2.63 5.32 -14.96
C GLN A 29 -1.47 4.89 -15.84
N SER A 30 -1.71 3.94 -16.76
CA SER A 30 -0.65 3.45 -17.63
C SER A 30 -0.29 4.51 -18.70
N PRO A 31 1.00 4.72 -18.96
CA PRO A 31 1.44 5.44 -20.16
C PRO A 31 0.91 4.81 -21.45
N SER A 32 0.98 5.52 -22.56
CA SER A 32 0.74 4.93 -23.87
C SER A 32 1.73 3.81 -24.14
N GLY A 33 1.31 2.75 -24.83
CA GLY A 33 2.20 1.65 -25.19
C GLY A 33 3.43 2.08 -25.98
N THR A 34 3.31 3.17 -26.76
CA THR A 34 4.42 3.78 -27.51
C THR A 34 5.43 4.53 -26.65
N ASP A 35 5.05 4.87 -25.41
CA ASP A 35 5.89 5.61 -24.46
C ASP A 35 6.54 4.67 -23.42
N ILE A 36 6.41 3.36 -23.63
CA ILE A 36 7.01 2.32 -22.78
C ILE A 36 8.21 1.72 -23.51
N ASN A 37 9.33 1.60 -22.80
CA ASN A 37 10.58 1.07 -23.33
C ASN A 37 11.30 0.17 -22.29
N HIS A 38 12.47 -0.38 -22.67
CA HIS A 38 13.28 -1.26 -21.83
C HIS A 38 14.69 -0.70 -21.55
N THR A 39 14.91 0.58 -21.79
CA THR A 39 16.26 1.15 -21.77
C THR A 39 16.41 2.36 -20.85
N ASP A 40 15.45 3.27 -20.84
CA ASP A 40 15.64 4.57 -20.19
C ASP A 40 14.32 5.20 -19.70
N GLY A 41 14.43 6.10 -18.74
CA GLY A 41 13.33 6.84 -18.15
C GLY A 41 12.98 6.43 -16.73
N LEU A 42 11.78 6.80 -16.28
CA LEU A 42 11.26 6.42 -14.97
C LEU A 42 10.78 4.97 -15.00
N GLU A 43 11.19 4.18 -14.01
CA GLU A 43 10.76 2.78 -13.83
C GLU A 43 9.24 2.67 -13.77
N PHE A 44 8.65 1.79 -14.59
CA PHE A 44 7.22 1.62 -14.72
C PHE A 44 6.75 0.27 -14.20
N HIS A 45 5.67 0.29 -13.40
CA HIS A 45 5.01 -0.88 -12.86
C HIS A 45 3.51 -0.87 -13.19
N GLN A 46 3.04 -1.91 -13.89
CA GLN A 46 1.64 -2.06 -14.28
C GLN A 46 0.80 -2.75 -13.20
N GLY A 47 1.39 -3.68 -12.46
CA GLY A 47 0.71 -4.54 -11.49
C GLY A 47 1.71 -5.34 -10.64
N LYS A 48 1.28 -6.51 -10.15
CA LYS A 48 1.99 -7.32 -9.12
C LYS A 48 3.31 -7.98 -9.56
N SER A 49 3.67 -8.01 -10.82
CA SER A 49 4.76 -8.87 -11.36
C SER A 49 6.10 -8.75 -10.61
N PHE A 50 6.38 -7.61 -10.01
CA PHE A 50 7.64 -7.34 -9.31
C PHE A 50 7.47 -7.20 -7.80
N PHE A 51 6.32 -7.59 -7.25
CA PHE A 51 6.15 -7.59 -5.79
C PHE A 51 7.05 -8.62 -5.13
N GLY A 52 7.75 -8.21 -4.07
CA GLY A 52 8.48 -9.08 -3.17
C GLY A 52 7.65 -9.42 -1.92
N SER A 53 8.31 -9.86 -0.86
CA SER A 53 7.65 -10.16 0.43
C SER A 53 7.12 -8.91 1.13
N SER A 54 7.85 -7.80 1.03
CA SER A 54 7.49 -6.50 1.62
C SER A 54 7.92 -5.30 0.76
N THR A 55 8.92 -5.47 -0.11
CA THR A 55 9.48 -4.42 -0.95
C THR A 55 9.32 -4.73 -2.43
N LEU A 56 9.11 -3.70 -3.22
CA LEU A 56 8.97 -3.80 -4.66
C LEU A 56 10.34 -3.99 -5.31
N ARG A 57 10.50 -5.07 -6.07
CA ARG A 57 11.70 -5.35 -6.88
C ARG A 57 11.72 -4.42 -8.09
N HIS A 58 12.91 -4.25 -8.69
CA HIS A 58 13.04 -3.49 -9.94
C HIS A 58 12.35 -4.17 -11.10
N SER A 59 11.67 -3.37 -11.92
CA SER A 59 11.21 -3.78 -13.24
C SER A 59 12.30 -3.47 -14.28
N GLN A 60 12.17 -4.09 -15.45
CA GLN A 60 12.98 -3.77 -16.63
C GLN A 60 12.16 -2.96 -17.66
N ILE A 61 11.14 -2.27 -17.17
CA ILE A 61 10.20 -1.51 -17.98
C ILE A 61 10.26 -0.05 -17.54
N PHE A 62 10.40 0.87 -18.49
CA PHE A 62 10.59 2.29 -18.24
C PHE A 62 9.65 3.14 -19.11
N THR A 63 9.50 4.40 -18.74
CA THR A 63 8.80 5.40 -19.53
C THR A 63 9.47 6.76 -19.40
N ASP A 64 9.62 7.46 -20.50
CA ASP A 64 10.06 8.85 -20.56
C ASP A 64 8.89 9.85 -20.44
N LYS A 65 7.65 9.33 -20.46
CA LYS A 65 6.42 10.12 -20.26
C LYS A 65 5.55 9.54 -19.13
N PRO A 66 6.00 9.66 -17.88
CA PRO A 66 5.25 9.13 -16.74
C PRO A 66 3.90 9.84 -16.60
N THR A 67 2.85 9.06 -16.33
CA THR A 67 1.48 9.56 -16.18
C THR A 67 1.10 9.79 -14.71
N LYS A 68 1.39 8.82 -13.86
CA LYS A 68 1.17 8.86 -12.40
C LYS A 68 2.41 8.37 -11.69
N ILE A 69 2.93 9.22 -10.82
CA ILE A 69 4.19 9.00 -10.10
C ILE A 69 3.88 8.68 -8.64
N ALA A 70 4.50 7.63 -8.15
CA ALA A 70 4.54 7.29 -6.73
C ALA A 70 5.88 7.75 -6.16
N PRO A 71 5.90 8.63 -5.15
CA PRO A 71 7.14 9.08 -4.52
C PRO A 71 7.80 7.95 -3.73
N ALA A 72 9.12 8.03 -3.55
CA ALA A 72 9.86 7.12 -2.68
C ALA A 72 9.25 7.07 -1.26
N ASN A 73 9.38 5.93 -0.59
CA ASN A 73 8.81 5.64 0.73
C ASN A 73 7.27 5.59 0.78
N SER A 74 6.61 5.45 -0.37
CA SER A 74 5.18 5.13 -0.45
C SER A 74 4.92 3.63 -0.35
N LEU A 75 3.68 3.28 -0.04
CA LEU A 75 3.14 1.94 -0.24
C LEU A 75 2.54 1.86 -1.64
N ILE A 76 2.77 0.76 -2.32
CA ILE A 76 2.13 0.43 -3.60
C ILE A 76 1.19 -0.74 -3.36
N MET A 77 -0.09 -0.55 -3.67
CA MET A 77 -1.13 -1.55 -3.48
C MET A 77 -1.78 -1.93 -4.81
N CYS A 78 -2.03 -3.23 -4.99
CA CYS A 78 -2.80 -3.74 -6.13
C CYS A 78 -4.28 -3.35 -6.00
N VAL A 79 -4.81 -2.70 -7.02
CA VAL A 79 -6.23 -2.33 -7.12
C VAL A 79 -7.01 -3.21 -8.10
N ARG A 80 -6.33 -4.11 -8.79
CA ARG A 80 -6.90 -5.20 -9.60
C ARG A 80 -6.43 -6.53 -9.07
N ALA A 81 -7.16 -7.59 -9.40
CA ALA A 81 -6.87 -8.94 -8.91
C ALA A 81 -5.40 -9.35 -9.12
N PRO A 82 -4.70 -9.81 -8.09
CA PRO A 82 -5.13 -9.95 -6.69
C PRO A 82 -5.15 -8.61 -5.94
N VAL A 83 -6.36 -8.17 -5.55
CA VAL A 83 -6.57 -6.88 -4.88
C VAL A 83 -5.96 -6.88 -3.48
N GLY A 84 -5.40 -5.74 -3.04
CA GLY A 84 -4.94 -5.54 -1.66
C GLY A 84 -3.52 -6.03 -1.37
N ASP A 85 -2.85 -6.68 -2.31
CA ASP A 85 -1.41 -6.96 -2.14
C ASP A 85 -0.64 -5.64 -2.09
N VAL A 86 0.31 -5.51 -1.16
CA VAL A 86 1.01 -4.26 -0.87
C VAL A 86 2.52 -4.48 -0.74
N ASN A 87 3.29 -3.53 -1.28
CA ASN A 87 4.74 -3.43 -1.09
C ASN A 87 5.15 -2.00 -0.77
N ILE A 88 6.31 -1.84 -0.16
CA ILE A 88 6.98 -0.55 0.07
C ILE A 88 7.93 -0.28 -1.09
N ILE A 89 8.03 0.98 -1.51
CA ILE A 89 9.02 1.43 -2.48
C ILE A 89 10.04 2.36 -1.82
N ASP A 90 11.29 2.23 -2.22
CA ASP A 90 12.43 3.04 -1.77
C ASP A 90 12.84 4.13 -2.78
N ARG A 91 12.14 4.18 -3.92
CA ARG A 91 12.42 5.06 -5.05
C ARG A 91 11.14 5.56 -5.70
N GLU A 92 11.26 6.61 -6.48
CA GLU A 92 10.18 7.12 -7.30
C GLU A 92 9.93 6.18 -8.51
N ILE A 93 8.66 5.90 -8.80
CA ILE A 93 8.25 5.04 -9.92
C ILE A 93 6.99 5.57 -10.61
N CYS A 94 6.80 5.24 -11.88
CA CYS A 94 5.53 5.40 -12.58
C CYS A 94 4.63 4.19 -12.31
N ILE A 95 3.35 4.42 -11.98
CA ILE A 95 2.40 3.36 -11.67
C ILE A 95 1.25 3.30 -12.67
N GLY A 96 0.98 2.10 -13.15
CA GLY A 96 -0.11 1.80 -14.07
C GLY A 96 -1.44 1.53 -13.36
N ARG A 97 -2.50 1.40 -14.15
CA ARG A 97 -3.90 1.27 -13.68
C ARG A 97 -4.21 0.03 -12.83
N GLY A 98 -3.26 -0.89 -12.65
CA GLY A 98 -3.39 -2.02 -11.72
C GLY A 98 -2.95 -1.70 -10.30
N LEU A 99 -2.41 -0.50 -10.06
CA LEU A 99 -1.78 -0.08 -8.81
C LEU A 99 -2.35 1.24 -8.31
N CYS A 100 -2.25 1.47 -7.00
CA CYS A 100 -2.31 2.81 -6.39
C CYS A 100 -1.11 3.01 -5.46
N ALA A 101 -0.72 4.27 -5.31
CA ALA A 101 0.24 4.70 -4.30
C ALA A 101 -0.48 5.27 -3.09
N LEU A 102 -0.02 4.90 -1.89
CA LEU A 102 -0.47 5.40 -0.60
C LEU A 102 0.76 6.02 0.09
N ASN A 103 0.89 7.34 0.01
CA ASN A 103 1.99 8.08 0.61
C ASN A 103 1.58 8.60 1.98
N PRO A 104 2.16 8.10 3.11
CA PRO A 104 1.75 8.50 4.45
C PRO A 104 1.96 10.00 4.72
N LEU A 105 0.98 10.63 5.36
CA LEU A 105 0.99 12.03 5.74
C LEU A 105 1.43 12.23 7.19
N GLY A 106 1.76 13.47 7.57
CA GLY A 106 1.94 13.87 8.95
C GLY A 106 3.05 13.17 9.74
N GLY A 107 4.07 12.64 9.06
CA GLY A 107 5.17 11.91 9.72
C GLY A 107 4.82 10.49 10.16
N ILE A 108 3.69 9.94 9.71
CA ILE A 108 3.31 8.54 9.96
C ILE A 108 4.30 7.63 9.25
N SER A 109 4.78 6.60 9.96
CA SER A 109 5.73 5.64 9.40
C SER A 109 5.11 4.79 8.28
N THR A 110 5.78 4.73 7.13
CA THR A 110 5.40 3.83 6.03
C THR A 110 5.41 2.36 6.46
N ASN A 111 6.40 1.95 7.25
CA ASN A 111 6.47 0.59 7.79
C ASN A 111 5.30 0.26 8.73
N PHE A 112 4.85 1.23 9.53
CA PHE A 112 3.67 1.04 10.38
C PHE A 112 2.41 0.89 9.53
N MET A 113 2.23 1.76 8.53
CA MET A 113 1.08 1.72 7.64
C MET A 113 1.06 0.48 6.73
N PHE A 114 2.24 -0.07 6.39
CA PHE A 114 2.35 -1.32 5.65
C PHE A 114 1.59 -2.47 6.32
N PHE A 115 1.72 -2.62 7.64
CA PHE A 115 1.00 -3.66 8.38
C PHE A 115 -0.51 -3.45 8.39
N TRP A 116 -0.98 -2.20 8.47
CA TRP A 116 -2.40 -1.89 8.38
C TRP A 116 -2.97 -2.17 6.99
N VAL A 117 -2.30 -1.73 5.93
CA VAL A 117 -2.76 -1.99 4.56
C VAL A 117 -2.79 -3.49 4.28
N LYS A 118 -1.77 -4.22 4.75
CA LYS A 118 -1.73 -5.68 4.66
C LYS A 118 -2.88 -6.36 5.42
N TYR A 119 -3.23 -5.85 6.61
CA TYR A 119 -4.36 -6.33 7.39
C TYR A 119 -5.71 -6.14 6.67
N PHE A 120 -5.89 -5.05 5.95
CA PHE A 120 -7.12 -4.76 5.21
C PHE A 120 -7.25 -5.50 3.88
N LYS A 121 -6.31 -6.35 3.50
CA LYS A 121 -6.35 -7.08 2.22
C LYS A 121 -7.69 -7.77 2.00
N ASP A 122 -8.13 -8.62 2.93
CA ASP A 122 -9.38 -9.37 2.80
C ASP A 122 -10.61 -8.44 2.73
N THR A 123 -10.56 -7.31 3.43
CA THR A 123 -11.59 -6.28 3.35
C THR A 123 -11.67 -5.66 1.96
N PHE A 124 -10.51 -5.37 1.33
CA PHE A 124 -10.46 -4.84 -0.02
C PHE A 124 -10.88 -5.87 -1.05
N GLU A 125 -10.46 -7.12 -0.91
CA GLU A 125 -10.90 -8.22 -1.78
C GLU A 125 -12.42 -8.40 -1.74
N ALA A 126 -13.03 -8.36 -0.54
CA ALA A 126 -14.47 -8.48 -0.36
C ALA A 126 -15.28 -7.30 -0.96
N LYS A 127 -14.68 -6.10 -1.02
CA LYS A 127 -15.28 -4.90 -1.62
C LYS A 127 -15.01 -4.77 -3.12
N ALA A 128 -14.15 -5.58 -3.68
CA ALA A 128 -13.81 -5.54 -5.09
C ALA A 128 -14.96 -6.05 -5.96
N THR A 129 -15.20 -5.41 -7.08
CA THR A 129 -16.30 -5.70 -8.00
C THR A 129 -15.80 -5.92 -9.43
N GLY A 130 -16.61 -6.57 -10.24
CA GLY A 130 -16.33 -6.85 -11.65
C GLY A 130 -16.37 -8.33 -11.99
N SER A 131 -17.10 -8.69 -13.05
CA SER A 131 -17.24 -10.08 -13.49
C SER A 131 -16.05 -10.56 -14.32
N THR A 132 -15.47 -9.68 -15.13
CA THR A 132 -14.34 -10.01 -16.02
C THR A 132 -13.00 -9.52 -15.45
N PHE A 133 -13.01 -8.35 -14.79
CA PHE A 133 -11.84 -7.74 -14.16
C PHE A 133 -12.21 -7.23 -12.78
N THR A 134 -11.92 -8.04 -11.77
CA THR A 134 -12.13 -7.65 -10.37
C THR A 134 -11.21 -6.48 -9.99
N ALA A 135 -11.80 -5.40 -9.53
CA ALA A 135 -11.07 -4.19 -9.16
C ALA A 135 -11.73 -3.45 -7.99
N ILE A 136 -10.95 -2.64 -7.30
CA ILE A 136 -11.40 -1.74 -6.23
C ILE A 136 -11.24 -0.29 -6.70
N SER A 137 -12.24 0.54 -6.41
CA SER A 137 -12.23 1.96 -6.77
C SER A 137 -11.43 2.80 -5.78
N GLY A 138 -10.95 3.96 -6.24
CA GLY A 138 -10.30 4.93 -5.35
C GLY A 138 -11.22 5.47 -4.25
N GLU A 139 -12.53 5.50 -4.46
CA GLU A 139 -13.52 5.89 -3.45
C GLU A 139 -13.56 4.88 -2.30
N ILE A 140 -13.58 3.59 -2.59
CA ILE A 140 -13.54 2.53 -1.56
C ILE A 140 -12.24 2.63 -0.75
N ILE A 141 -11.10 2.88 -1.41
CA ILE A 141 -9.79 3.03 -0.75
C ILE A 141 -9.83 4.26 0.16
N ARG A 142 -10.23 5.41 -0.32
CA ARG A 142 -10.31 6.66 0.46
C ARG A 142 -11.18 6.53 1.70
N ASN A 143 -12.32 5.87 1.58
CA ASN A 143 -13.28 5.69 2.67
C ASN A 143 -12.94 4.55 3.64
N GLN A 144 -11.84 3.81 3.44
CA GLN A 144 -11.44 2.77 4.39
C GLN A 144 -11.11 3.37 5.75
N SER A 145 -11.86 2.96 6.79
CA SER A 145 -11.59 3.36 8.17
C SER A 145 -10.34 2.66 8.71
N ILE A 146 -9.53 3.40 9.45
CA ILE A 146 -8.29 2.92 10.08
C ILE A 146 -8.18 3.47 11.50
N PRO A 147 -7.83 2.67 12.51
CA PRO A 147 -7.54 3.15 13.84
C PRO A 147 -6.09 3.66 13.89
N LEU A 148 -5.90 4.87 14.37
CA LEU A 148 -4.61 5.53 14.39
C LEU A 148 -4.17 5.85 15.82
N PRO A 149 -3.08 5.20 16.33
CA PRO A 149 -2.46 5.54 17.60
C PRO A 149 -1.62 6.82 17.49
N PRO A 150 -1.28 7.48 18.61
CA PRO A 150 -0.26 8.52 18.65
C PRO A 150 1.09 8.05 18.08
N LEU A 151 1.89 8.94 17.49
CA LEU A 151 3.15 8.60 16.80
C LEU A 151 4.12 7.78 17.68
N LYS A 152 4.23 8.10 18.97
CA LYS A 152 5.08 7.30 19.91
C LYS A 152 4.59 5.86 20.07
N GLU A 153 3.28 5.67 20.07
CA GLU A 153 2.67 4.35 20.16
C GLU A 153 2.84 3.57 18.85
N GLN A 154 2.74 4.22 17.69
CA GLN A 154 3.06 3.61 16.40
C GLN A 154 4.48 3.03 16.39
N GLN A 155 5.46 3.79 16.88
CA GLN A 155 6.85 3.32 16.96
C GLN A 155 7.01 2.15 17.94
N ARG A 156 6.33 2.19 19.09
CA ARG A 156 6.35 1.09 20.06
C ARG A 156 5.78 -0.19 19.46
N ILE A 157 4.65 -0.09 18.76
CA ILE A 157 4.01 -1.22 18.09
C ILE A 157 4.93 -1.79 16.99
N LEU A 158 5.51 -0.92 16.17
CA LEU A 158 6.43 -1.34 15.10
C LEU A 158 7.65 -2.08 15.65
N ASN A 159 8.27 -1.58 16.71
CA ASN A 159 9.39 -2.24 17.37
C ASN A 159 9.00 -3.63 17.91
N GLN A 160 7.80 -3.76 18.48
CA GLN A 160 7.29 -5.04 18.98
C GLN A 160 7.04 -6.04 17.85
N ILE A 161 6.47 -5.60 16.73
CA ILE A 161 6.27 -6.44 15.54
C ILE A 161 7.63 -6.95 15.02
N GLN A 162 8.61 -6.07 14.87
CA GLN A 162 9.95 -6.43 14.41
C GLN A 162 10.64 -7.43 15.35
N HIS A 163 10.48 -7.25 16.66
CA HIS A 163 11.01 -8.18 17.66
C HIS A 163 10.39 -9.58 17.51
N ILE A 164 9.07 -9.68 17.33
CA ILE A 164 8.37 -10.95 17.12
C ILE A 164 8.86 -11.64 15.84
N TYR A 165 8.97 -10.91 14.74
CA TYR A 165 9.49 -11.47 13.48
C TYR A 165 10.93 -11.96 13.64
N GLY A 166 11.80 -11.22 14.34
CA GLY A 166 13.17 -11.67 14.62
C GLY A 166 13.24 -12.97 15.41
N ILE A 167 12.34 -13.18 16.38
CA ILE A 167 12.23 -14.45 17.12
C ILE A 167 11.78 -15.59 16.18
N LEU A 168 10.77 -15.34 15.36
CA LEU A 168 10.26 -16.36 14.43
C LEU A 168 11.31 -16.78 13.40
N ASP A 169 12.04 -15.83 12.83
CA ASP A 169 13.13 -16.09 11.88
C ASP A 169 14.26 -16.90 12.55
N GLY A 170 14.57 -16.64 13.81
CA GLY A 170 15.52 -17.42 14.60
C GLY A 170 15.10 -18.88 14.78
N ILE A 171 13.83 -19.10 15.10
CA ILE A 171 13.27 -20.47 15.26
C ILE A 171 13.32 -21.23 13.91
N VAL A 172 12.94 -20.57 12.81
CA VAL A 172 12.98 -21.20 11.48
C VAL A 172 14.41 -21.55 11.05
N ALA A 173 15.41 -20.78 11.43
CA ALA A 173 16.80 -21.04 11.13
C ALA A 173 17.40 -22.24 11.91
N GLU A 174 16.77 -22.66 13.02
CA GLU A 174 17.18 -23.80 13.85
C GLU A 174 16.51 -25.13 13.45
N LEU A 175 15.56 -25.09 12.52
CA LEU A 175 14.84 -26.29 11.96
C LEU A 175 15.45 -26.76 10.65
#